data_82dac452ee6d6ccab60f6cbf114bca2c
#
_entry.id   82dac452ee6d6ccab60f6cbf114bca2c
#
_cell.length_a   1.000
_cell.length_b   1.000
_cell.length_c   1.000
_cell.angle_alpha   90.00
_cell.angle_beta   90.00
_cell.angle_gamma   90.00
#
_symmetry.space_group_name_H-M   'P 1'
#
loop_
_entity.id
_entity.type
_entity.pdbx_description
1 polymer ?
#
loop_
_entity_poly.entity_id
_entity_poly.type
_entity_poly.pdbx_seq_one_letter_code
_entity_poly.pdbx_strand_id
1 'polypeptide(L)'
;MHRYYLFLKDRHWFPFNVTLHKIVRSDDPVFHDHPWPYMTIVLKGGYWEHTPVIEYDEIVGETVKWRGPGSVIMRSSEALHWLEMDPNVGSATTLFFMGPQVREWGFVVKNKWIRHDKCLDNWNEIIGKTNG
;
A
#
# COMPACT_ATOMS: atom_id res chain seq x y z
N MET A 1 5.74 10.45 -0.71
CA MET A 1 5.65 10.01 0.70
C MET A 1 6.96 10.31 1.42
N HIS A 2 6.87 10.91 2.59
CA HIS A 2 8.02 11.15 3.43
C HIS A 2 8.10 10.08 4.51
N ARG A 3 9.30 9.57 4.77
CA ARG A 3 9.54 8.50 5.75
C ARG A 3 10.53 8.97 6.81
N TYR A 4 10.21 8.65 8.07
CA TYR A 4 11.07 8.92 9.20
C TYR A 4 11.16 7.64 10.03
N TYR A 5 12.33 7.02 10.05
CA TYR A 5 12.54 5.80 10.83
C TYR A 5 12.68 6.15 12.30
N LEU A 6 11.81 5.59 13.14
CA LEU A 6 11.79 5.84 14.58
C LEU A 6 12.72 4.92 15.35
N PHE A 7 12.91 3.72 14.85
CA PHE A 7 13.81 2.74 15.45
C PHE A 7 14.89 2.35 14.45
N LEU A 8 15.08 1.12 14.24
CA LEU A 8 16.16 0.58 13.43
C LEU A 8 16.08 1.04 11.98
N LYS A 9 16.99 1.89 11.57
CA LYS A 9 17.12 2.29 10.18
C LYS A 9 17.62 1.11 9.34
N ASP A 10 18.55 0.34 9.90
CA ASP A 10 19.07 -0.87 9.33
C ASP A 10 18.68 -2.02 10.26
N ARG A 11 17.87 -2.94 9.75
CA ARG A 11 17.26 -3.99 10.57
C ARG A 11 17.68 -5.40 10.20
N HIS A 12 18.83 -5.57 9.62
CA HIS A 12 19.28 -6.90 9.21
C HIS A 12 19.38 -7.90 10.37
N TRP A 13 19.47 -7.42 11.62
CA TRP A 13 19.51 -8.24 12.83
C TRP A 13 18.24 -8.19 13.65
N PHE A 14 17.22 -7.44 13.21
CA PHE A 14 15.96 -7.28 13.94
C PHE A 14 14.79 -7.51 12.97
N PRO A 15 13.76 -8.30 13.38
CA PRO A 15 12.73 -8.77 12.44
C PRO A 15 11.69 -7.74 12.00
N PHE A 16 11.61 -6.57 12.64
CA PHE A 16 10.63 -5.56 12.28
C PHE A 16 11.16 -4.16 12.45
N ASN A 17 10.48 -3.20 11.83
CA ASN A 17 10.84 -1.80 11.89
C ASN A 17 9.60 -0.94 12.10
N VAL A 18 9.82 0.30 12.55
CA VAL A 18 8.76 1.29 12.73
C VAL A 18 9.15 2.55 11.97
N THR A 19 8.23 3.06 11.16
CA THR A 19 8.46 4.23 10.33
C THR A 19 7.32 5.22 10.52
N LEU A 20 7.66 6.50 10.64
CA LEU A 20 6.68 7.57 10.57
C LEU A 20 6.53 7.98 9.12
N HIS A 21 5.33 7.82 8.57
CA HIS A 21 5.03 8.19 7.19
C HIS A 21 4.18 9.45 7.14
N LYS A 22 4.49 10.32 6.20
CA LYS A 22 3.59 11.39 5.81
C LYS A 22 3.20 11.16 4.35
N ILE A 23 1.94 10.83 4.13
CA ILE A 23 1.40 10.52 2.81
C ILE A 23 0.75 11.80 2.27
N VAL A 24 1.23 12.28 1.13
CA VAL A 24 0.77 13.52 0.51
C VAL A 24 0.19 13.32 -0.88
N ARG A 25 0.31 12.12 -1.44
CA ARG A 25 -0.19 11.78 -2.77
C ARG A 25 -0.92 10.46 -2.73
N SER A 26 -1.93 10.33 -3.59
CA SER A 26 -2.57 9.05 -3.83
C SER A 26 -1.60 8.08 -4.50
N ASP A 27 -1.77 6.80 -4.24
CA ASP A 27 -1.15 5.75 -5.04
C ASP A 27 -1.76 5.78 -6.45
N ASP A 28 -1.07 5.19 -7.41
CA ASP A 28 -1.71 4.86 -8.67
C ASP A 28 -2.87 3.90 -8.38
N PRO A 29 -4.01 4.01 -9.11
CA PRO A 29 -5.20 3.21 -8.80
C PRO A 29 -5.06 1.75 -9.23
N VAL A 30 -4.02 1.09 -8.74
CA VAL A 30 -3.69 -0.30 -9.02
C VAL A 30 -3.40 -0.99 -7.69
N PHE A 31 -4.06 -2.12 -7.47
CA PHE A 31 -3.83 -2.88 -6.24
C PHE A 31 -2.41 -3.40 -6.19
N HIS A 32 -1.79 -3.27 -5.03
CA HIS A 32 -0.45 -3.78 -4.78
C HIS A 32 -0.40 -4.50 -3.44
N ASP A 33 0.56 -5.40 -3.30
CA ASP A 33 0.85 -6.07 -2.05
C ASP A 33 2.19 -5.58 -1.46
N HIS A 34 2.71 -6.27 -0.48
CA HIS A 34 3.90 -5.84 0.23
C HIS A 34 4.87 -7.01 0.44
N PRO A 35 6.18 -6.73 0.60
CA PRO A 35 7.14 -7.79 0.89
C PRO A 35 7.06 -8.30 2.34
N TRP A 36 6.32 -7.60 3.21
CA TRP A 36 6.21 -7.92 4.63
C TRP A 36 4.78 -7.73 5.13
N PRO A 37 4.40 -8.45 6.20
CA PRO A 37 3.19 -8.11 6.94
C PRO A 37 3.39 -6.77 7.65
N TYR A 38 2.30 -6.04 7.86
CA TYR A 38 2.42 -4.71 8.44
C TYR A 38 1.21 -4.32 9.27
N MET A 39 1.41 -3.29 10.09
CA MET A 39 0.35 -2.62 10.81
C MET A 39 0.51 -1.11 10.62
N THR A 40 -0.58 -0.44 10.33
CA THR A 40 -0.62 1.03 10.19
C THR A 40 -1.50 1.61 11.27
N ILE A 41 -1.02 2.65 11.93
CA ILE A 41 -1.84 3.47 12.85
C ILE A 41 -1.90 4.86 12.29
N VAL A 42 -3.10 5.35 11.97
CA VAL A 42 -3.30 6.70 11.47
C VAL A 42 -3.32 7.66 12.65
N LEU A 43 -2.41 8.63 12.66
CA LEU A 43 -2.26 9.60 13.74
C LEU A 43 -2.97 10.92 13.44
N LYS A 44 -2.91 11.38 12.18
CA LYS A 44 -3.46 12.66 11.77
C LYS A 44 -3.86 12.61 10.30
N GLY A 45 -4.92 13.34 9.94
CA GLY A 45 -5.44 13.33 8.58
C GLY A 45 -6.16 12.04 8.25
N GLY A 46 -5.88 11.48 7.10
CA GLY A 46 -6.46 10.21 6.70
C GLY A 46 -6.45 10.01 5.20
N TYR A 47 -6.97 8.86 4.79
CA TYR A 47 -7.04 8.47 3.39
C TYR A 47 -8.17 7.47 3.17
N TRP A 48 -8.55 7.32 1.91
CA TRP A 48 -9.47 6.27 1.49
C TRP A 48 -8.65 5.04 1.10
N GLU A 49 -8.88 3.93 1.77
CA GLU A 49 -8.24 2.66 1.42
C GLU A 49 -9.16 1.86 0.52
N HIS A 50 -8.67 1.54 -0.68
CA HIS A 50 -9.35 0.68 -1.63
C HIS A 50 -8.82 -0.73 -1.48
N THR A 51 -9.74 -1.69 -1.29
CA THR A 51 -9.40 -3.11 -1.20
C THR A 51 -10.25 -3.89 -2.19
N PRO A 52 -9.71 -4.97 -2.78
CA PRO A 52 -10.45 -5.71 -3.79
C PRO A 52 -11.53 -6.61 -3.19
N VAL A 53 -12.63 -6.74 -3.91
CA VAL A 53 -13.58 -7.82 -3.69
C VAL A 53 -13.22 -8.95 -4.64
N ILE A 54 -12.89 -10.11 -4.10
CA ILE A 54 -12.39 -11.24 -4.88
C ILE A 54 -13.42 -12.37 -4.86
N GLU A 55 -13.80 -12.86 -6.05
CA GLU A 55 -14.66 -14.01 -6.23
C GLU A 55 -14.02 -14.91 -7.29
N TYR A 56 -13.90 -16.20 -6.98
CA TYR A 56 -13.32 -17.21 -7.90
C TYR A 56 -11.93 -16.79 -8.41
N ASP A 57 -11.09 -16.27 -7.51
CA ASP A 57 -9.73 -15.79 -7.79
C ASP A 57 -9.65 -14.59 -8.74
N GLU A 58 -10.78 -13.91 -8.96
CA GLU A 58 -10.82 -12.70 -9.79
C GLU A 58 -11.31 -11.50 -8.99
N ILE A 59 -10.76 -10.33 -9.30
CA ILE A 59 -11.21 -9.07 -8.71
C ILE A 59 -12.47 -8.63 -9.44
N VAL A 60 -13.61 -8.63 -8.73
CA VAL A 60 -14.91 -8.29 -9.30
C VAL A 60 -15.41 -6.92 -8.87
N GLY A 61 -14.69 -6.25 -7.98
CA GLY A 61 -15.04 -4.92 -7.49
C GLY A 61 -14.08 -4.47 -6.43
N GLU A 62 -14.41 -3.37 -5.77
CA GLU A 62 -13.59 -2.88 -4.67
C GLU A 62 -14.46 -2.33 -3.53
N THR A 63 -13.89 -2.35 -2.33
CA THR A 63 -14.44 -1.71 -1.14
C THR A 63 -13.58 -0.50 -0.83
N VAL A 64 -14.19 0.63 -0.53
CA VAL A 64 -13.50 1.86 -0.19
C VAL A 64 -13.87 2.23 1.25
N LYS A 65 -12.85 2.42 2.09
CA LYS A 65 -13.06 2.71 3.49
C LYS A 65 -12.19 3.89 3.95
N TRP A 66 -12.81 4.83 4.65
CA TRP A 66 -12.09 5.95 5.24
C TRP A 66 -11.24 5.49 6.43
N ARG A 67 -9.96 5.87 6.42
CA ARG A 67 -9.02 5.60 7.50
C ARG A 67 -8.60 6.92 8.12
N GLY A 68 -9.34 7.35 9.13
CA GLY A 68 -9.05 8.58 9.86
C GLY A 68 -8.21 8.35 11.10
N PRO A 69 -7.95 9.41 11.90
CA PRO A 69 -7.13 9.30 13.10
C PRO A 69 -7.65 8.23 14.07
N GLY A 70 -6.74 7.43 14.60
CA GLY A 70 -7.08 6.31 15.49
C GLY A 70 -7.33 5.00 14.77
N SER A 71 -7.38 4.98 13.44
CA SER A 71 -7.52 3.73 12.69
C SER A 71 -6.29 2.87 12.84
N VAL A 72 -6.50 1.58 13.10
CA VAL A 72 -5.44 0.57 13.17
C VAL A 72 -5.73 -0.48 12.12
N ILE A 73 -4.82 -0.65 11.18
CA ILE A 73 -4.99 -1.56 10.07
C ILE A 73 -3.86 -2.59 10.10
N MET A 74 -4.23 -3.87 10.20
CA MET A 74 -3.29 -4.98 10.15
C MET A 74 -3.50 -5.75 8.86
N ARG A 75 -2.40 -6.05 8.14
CA ARG A 75 -2.45 -6.74 6.86
C ARG A 75 -1.34 -7.77 6.75
N SER A 76 -1.64 -8.89 6.09
CA SER A 76 -0.62 -9.83 5.65
C SER A 76 0.14 -9.25 4.46
N SER A 77 1.31 -9.84 4.15
CA SER A 77 2.09 -9.41 2.98
C SER A 77 1.34 -9.59 1.66
N GLU A 78 0.38 -10.50 1.60
CA GLU A 78 -0.40 -10.80 0.40
C GLU A 78 -1.63 -9.90 0.22
N ALA A 79 -2.00 -9.13 1.23
CA ALA A 79 -3.17 -8.26 1.16
C ALA A 79 -2.96 -7.15 0.14
N LEU A 80 -3.98 -6.93 -0.68
CA LEU A 80 -3.95 -5.95 -1.76
C LEU A 80 -4.69 -4.70 -1.36
N HIS A 81 -4.15 -3.54 -1.73
CA HIS A 81 -4.82 -2.26 -1.55
C HIS A 81 -4.20 -1.18 -2.44
N TRP A 82 -4.87 -0.03 -2.49
CA TRP A 82 -4.27 1.23 -2.91
C TRP A 82 -4.92 2.36 -2.13
N LEU A 83 -4.19 3.45 -1.95
CA LEU A 83 -4.59 4.58 -1.11
C LEU A 83 -4.92 5.79 -1.96
N GLU A 84 -6.07 6.39 -1.67
CA GLU A 84 -6.53 7.62 -2.32
C GLU A 84 -6.55 8.75 -1.29
N MET A 85 -5.88 9.85 -1.59
CA MET A 85 -5.87 11.02 -0.72
C MET A 85 -7.09 11.90 -1.00
N ASP A 86 -7.75 12.35 0.06
CA ASP A 86 -8.85 13.30 -0.06
C ASP A 86 -8.27 14.70 -0.23
N PRO A 87 -8.64 15.45 -1.30
CA PRO A 87 -8.12 16.81 -1.51
C PRO A 87 -8.44 17.76 -0.38
N ASN A 88 -9.54 17.53 0.35
CA ASN A 88 -9.94 18.39 1.47
C ASN A 88 -9.12 18.12 2.73
N VAL A 89 -8.46 16.98 2.83
CA VAL A 89 -7.62 16.61 3.97
C VAL A 89 -6.15 16.88 3.69
N GLY A 90 -5.70 16.57 2.50
CA GLY A 90 -4.38 16.91 1.99
C GLY A 90 -3.24 15.99 2.37
N SER A 91 -3.28 15.36 3.54
CA SER A 91 -2.21 14.46 3.97
C SER A 91 -2.68 13.50 5.04
N ALA A 92 -1.89 12.44 5.26
CA ALA A 92 -2.08 11.53 6.37
C ALA A 92 -0.73 11.25 7.03
N THR A 93 -0.70 11.30 8.35
CA THR A 93 0.47 10.94 9.15
C THR A 93 0.18 9.61 9.82
N THR A 94 1.06 8.64 9.61
CA THR A 94 0.86 7.27 10.10
C THR A 94 2.13 6.74 10.76
N LEU A 95 1.93 5.85 11.75
CA LEU A 95 2.98 4.96 12.22
C LEU A 95 2.83 3.66 11.46
N PHE A 96 3.90 3.20 10.87
CA PHE A 96 3.92 2.02 10.02
C PHE A 96 4.91 1.00 10.58
N PHE A 97 4.36 -0.13 11.02
CA PHE A 97 5.12 -1.23 11.63
C PHE A 97 5.28 -2.33 10.58
N MET A 98 6.51 -2.59 10.18
CA MET A 98 6.82 -3.60 9.16
C MET A 98 7.40 -4.84 9.81
N GLY A 99 6.87 -6.00 9.47
CA GLY A 99 7.44 -7.28 9.85
C GLY A 99 8.64 -7.65 8.98
N PRO A 100 9.14 -8.89 9.09
CA PRO A 100 10.26 -9.35 8.27
C PRO A 100 9.85 -9.49 6.80
N GLN A 101 10.80 -9.26 5.91
CA GLN A 101 10.55 -9.49 4.48
C GLN A 101 10.38 -10.99 4.23
N VAL A 102 9.25 -11.37 3.65
CA VAL A 102 8.90 -12.77 3.42
C VAL A 102 8.66 -13.11 1.95
N ARG A 103 8.59 -12.09 1.09
CA ARG A 103 8.32 -12.28 -0.34
C ARG A 103 8.69 -11.04 -1.14
N GLU A 104 8.70 -11.17 -2.47
CA GLU A 104 8.71 -10.02 -3.35
C GLU A 104 7.29 -9.43 -3.43
N TRP A 105 7.20 -8.13 -3.64
CA TRP A 105 5.91 -7.47 -3.79
C TRP A 105 5.65 -7.09 -5.24
N GLY A 106 4.39 -6.80 -5.55
CA GLY A 106 4.01 -6.48 -6.91
C GLY A 106 2.63 -5.83 -7.00
N PHE A 107 2.19 -5.66 -8.24
CA PHE A 107 0.91 -5.07 -8.57
C PHE A 107 0.01 -6.10 -9.22
N VAL A 108 -1.30 -5.92 -9.08
CA VAL A 108 -2.29 -6.75 -9.80
C VAL A 108 -2.91 -5.89 -10.89
N VAL A 109 -2.64 -6.25 -12.14
CA VAL A 109 -3.15 -5.57 -13.33
C VAL A 109 -3.86 -6.61 -14.19
N LYS A 110 -5.15 -6.36 -14.50
CA LYS A 110 -5.98 -7.27 -15.29
C LYS A 110 -6.00 -8.69 -14.72
N ASN A 111 -6.13 -8.79 -13.39
CA ASN A 111 -6.12 -10.05 -12.63
C ASN A 111 -4.82 -10.84 -12.69
N LYS A 112 -3.71 -10.17 -13.05
CA LYS A 112 -2.37 -10.78 -13.05
C LYS A 112 -1.47 -10.06 -12.06
N TRP A 113 -0.79 -10.82 -11.22
CA TRP A 113 0.24 -10.29 -10.35
C TRP A 113 1.53 -10.06 -11.14
N ILE A 114 2.08 -8.86 -11.04
CA ILE A 114 3.32 -8.48 -11.73
C ILE A 114 4.29 -7.96 -10.69
N ARG A 115 5.48 -8.52 -10.63
CA ARG A 115 6.51 -8.10 -9.69
C ARG A 115 6.81 -6.61 -9.88
N HIS A 116 7.04 -5.88 -8.79
CA HIS A 116 7.16 -4.43 -8.77
C HIS A 116 8.18 -3.86 -9.78
N ASP A 117 9.34 -4.51 -9.92
CA ASP A 117 10.38 -4.05 -10.84
C ASP A 117 9.96 -4.20 -12.31
N LYS A 118 9.28 -5.28 -12.63
CA LYS A 118 8.79 -5.51 -13.99
C LYS A 118 7.61 -4.62 -14.34
N CYS A 119 6.76 -4.33 -13.37
CA CYS A 119 5.65 -3.40 -13.57
C CYS A 119 6.16 -1.99 -13.85
N LEU A 120 7.18 -1.55 -13.13
CA LEU A 120 7.78 -0.23 -13.36
C LEU A 120 8.42 -0.13 -14.74
N ASP A 121 9.10 -1.19 -15.19
CA ASP A 121 9.75 -1.22 -16.51
C ASP A 121 8.76 -1.15 -17.65
N ASN A 122 7.57 -1.73 -17.48
CA ASN A 122 6.55 -1.85 -18.53
C ASN A 122 5.29 -1.04 -18.23
N TRP A 123 5.36 -0.09 -17.31
CA TRP A 123 4.20 0.63 -16.82
C TRP A 123 3.37 1.25 -17.95
N ASN A 124 4.02 1.92 -18.88
CA ASN A 124 3.33 2.57 -20.00
C ASN A 124 2.66 1.56 -20.93
N GLU A 125 3.24 0.38 -21.10
CA GLU A 125 2.63 -0.67 -21.90
C GLU A 125 1.42 -1.27 -21.21
N ILE A 126 1.50 -1.44 -19.89
CA ILE A 126 0.44 -2.09 -19.11
C ILE A 126 -0.71 -1.14 -18.87
N ILE A 127 -0.42 0.08 -18.44
CA ILE A 127 -1.44 1.06 -18.04
C ILE A 127 -1.81 1.99 -19.19
N GLY A 128 -0.82 2.49 -19.94
CA GLY A 128 -1.05 3.46 -21.02
C GLY A 128 -1.93 2.92 -22.13
N LYS A 129 -1.75 1.69 -22.52
CA LYS A 129 -2.59 1.05 -23.56
C LYS A 129 -4.02 0.84 -23.11
N THR A 130 -4.25 0.75 -21.81
CA THR A 130 -5.59 0.59 -21.24
C THR A 130 -6.34 1.91 -21.29
N ASN A 131 -5.64 3.01 -21.18
CA ASN A 131 -6.20 4.35 -21.10
C ASN A 131 -6.11 5.12 -22.43
N GLY A 132 -5.33 4.59 -23.36
CA GLY A 132 -5.08 5.25 -24.64
C GLY A 132 -6.09 4.98 -25.71
#